data_91a6c12e7b076c9687ac0ad07e09aee8
#
_entry.id   91a6c12e7b076c9687ac0ad07e09aee8
#
_cell.length_a   1.000
_cell.length_b   1.000
_cell.length_c   1.000
_cell.angle_alpha   90.00
_cell.angle_beta   90.00
_cell.angle_gamma   90.00
#
_symmetry.space_group_name_H-M   'P 1'
#
loop_
_entity.id
_entity.type
_entity.pdbx_description
1 polymer ?
#
loop_
_entity_poly.entity_id
_entity_poly.type
_entity_poly.pdbx_seq_one_letter_code
_entity_poly.pdbx_strand_id
1 'polypeptide(L)' 'MEKDFKAEEWGKLTTPERAALCRQLASDAQRLSSTANGQFKSLYADLATQWTRLADAIEHSIAKS' A
#
# COMPACT_ATOMS: atom_id res chain seq x y z
N MET A 1 4.05 7.39 22.11
CA MET A 1 3.84 7.64 21.31
C MET A 1 3.35 6.89 20.40
N GLU A 2 2.69 7.00 19.68
CA GLU A 2 2.21 6.34 18.88
C GLU A 2 2.86 6.08 17.88
N LYS A 3 2.84 5.12 17.31
CA LYS A 3 3.49 4.74 16.31
C LYS A 3 2.69 4.70 15.17
N ASP A 4 1.73 5.41 14.95
CA ASP A 4 0.93 5.46 13.75
C ASP A 4 1.76 5.84 12.58
N PHE A 5 1.33 5.51 11.39
CA PHE A 5 1.98 5.92 10.16
C PHE A 5 1.94 7.43 10.06
N LYS A 6 3.07 8.04 9.83
CA LYS A 6 3.15 9.48 9.75
C LYS A 6 3.74 9.92 8.44
N ALA A 7 3.28 11.07 7.98
CA ALA A 7 3.76 11.60 6.72
C ALA A 7 5.27 11.83 6.73
N GLU A 8 5.81 12.23 7.87
CA GLU A 8 7.24 12.46 7.93
C GLU A 8 8.02 11.16 7.81
N GLU A 9 7.47 10.06 8.31
CA GLU A 9 8.12 8.77 8.14
C GLU A 9 8.07 8.33 6.70
N TRP A 10 6.95 8.60 6.04
CA TRP A 10 6.84 8.30 4.63
C TRP A 10 7.89 9.08 3.84
N GLY A 11 8.09 10.35 4.20
CA GLY A 11 9.07 11.19 3.52
C GLY A 11 10.50 10.74 3.71
N LYS A 12 10.77 9.97 4.76
CA LYS A 12 12.13 9.48 4.99
C LYS A 12 12.45 8.23 4.20
N LEU A 13 11.45 7.58 3.64
CA LEU A 13 11.67 6.37 2.87
C LEU A 13 12.22 6.72 1.50
N THR A 14 13.09 5.86 1.00
CA THR A 14 13.53 5.98 -0.38
C THR A 14 12.39 5.53 -1.29
N THR A 15 12.50 5.85 -2.58
CA THR A 15 11.47 5.46 -3.53
C THR A 15 11.26 3.95 -3.57
N PRO A 16 12.32 3.12 -3.66
CA PRO A 16 12.10 1.67 -3.60
C PRO A 16 11.45 1.21 -2.30
N GLU A 17 11.76 1.86 -1.19
CA GLU A 17 11.16 1.50 0.07
C GLU A 17 9.68 1.81 0.09
N ARG A 18 9.28 2.92 -0.53
CA ARG A 18 7.87 3.27 -0.63
C ARG A 18 7.12 2.24 -1.46
N ALA A 19 7.72 1.81 -2.57
CA ALA A 19 7.08 0.80 -3.40
C ALA A 19 6.90 -0.51 -2.62
N ALA A 20 7.93 -0.91 -1.87
CA ALA A 20 7.85 -2.13 -1.08
C ALA A 20 6.77 -2.02 -0.02
N LEU A 21 6.67 -0.87 0.63
CA LEU A 21 5.64 -0.66 1.64
C LEU A 21 4.25 -0.71 1.02
N CYS A 22 4.07 -0.11 -0.15
CA CYS A 22 2.78 -0.15 -0.82
C CYS A 22 2.40 -1.58 -1.18
N ARG A 23 3.35 -2.39 -1.61
CA ARG A 23 3.05 -3.78 -1.94
C ARG A 23 2.68 -4.56 -0.69
N GLN A 24 3.33 -4.29 0.42
CA GLN A 24 2.99 -4.92 1.66
C GLN A 24 1.59 -4.55 2.10
N LEU A 25 1.24 -3.28 1.99
CA LEU A 25 -0.09 -2.82 2.35
C LEU A 25 -1.14 -3.44 1.44
N ALA A 26 -0.82 -3.59 0.15
CA ALA A 26 -1.73 -4.24 -0.78
C ALA A 26 -1.96 -5.70 -0.38
N SER A 27 -0.90 -6.39 -0.01
CA SER A 27 -0.99 -7.78 0.40
C SER A 27 -1.84 -7.92 1.66
N ASP A 28 -1.62 -7.02 2.63
CA ASP A 28 -2.38 -7.04 3.87
C ASP A 28 -3.86 -6.76 3.59
N ALA A 29 -4.14 -5.82 2.70
CA ALA A 29 -5.52 -5.51 2.36
C ALA A 29 -6.20 -6.68 1.66
N GLN A 30 -5.48 -7.40 0.81
CA GLN A 30 -6.03 -8.58 0.17
C GLN A 30 -6.36 -9.67 1.18
N ARG A 31 -5.47 -9.84 2.15
CA ARG A 31 -5.70 -10.82 3.18
C ARG A 31 -6.93 -10.46 4.00
N LEU A 32 -7.08 -9.19 4.35
CA LEU A 32 -8.24 -8.73 5.08
C LEU A 32 -9.51 -8.89 4.25
N SER A 33 -9.41 -8.64 2.95
CA SER A 33 -10.55 -8.83 2.06
C SER A 33 -11.01 -10.29 2.07
N SER A 34 -10.07 -11.22 2.10
CA SER A 34 -10.42 -12.65 2.12
C SER A 34 -11.19 -13.05 3.35
N THR A 35 -10.92 -12.40 4.48
CA THR A 35 -11.56 -12.79 5.73
C THR A 35 -12.72 -11.91 6.10
N ALA A 36 -12.88 -10.77 5.42
CA ALA A 36 -13.97 -9.85 5.73
C ALA A 36 -15.27 -10.30 5.06
N ASN A 37 -16.38 -9.78 5.57
CA ASN A 37 -17.69 -10.11 5.04
C ASN A 37 -18.38 -8.85 4.55
N GLY A 38 -19.29 -9.04 3.60
CA GLY A 38 -20.17 -7.97 3.16
C GLY A 38 -19.39 -6.84 2.54
N GLN A 39 -19.77 -5.62 2.87
CA GLN A 39 -19.18 -4.46 2.25
C GLN A 39 -17.74 -4.24 2.63
N PHE A 40 -17.32 -4.79 3.76
CA PHE A 40 -15.92 -4.65 4.15
C PHE A 40 -15.01 -5.41 3.20
N LYS A 41 -15.49 -6.51 2.66
CA LYS A 41 -14.72 -7.26 1.69
C LYS A 41 -14.41 -6.40 0.46
N SER A 42 -15.41 -5.69 -0.02
CA SER A 42 -15.25 -4.79 -1.15
C SER A 42 -14.30 -3.66 -0.84
N LEU A 43 -14.44 -3.08 0.35
CA LEU A 43 -13.59 -1.95 0.73
C LEU A 43 -12.13 -2.35 0.78
N TYR A 44 -11.84 -3.52 1.35
CA TYR A 44 -10.45 -3.97 1.42
C TYR A 44 -9.91 -4.34 0.05
N ALA A 45 -10.76 -4.88 -0.81
CA ALA A 45 -10.34 -5.21 -2.16
C ALA A 45 -9.98 -3.94 -2.94
N ASP A 46 -10.79 -2.90 -2.79
CA ASP A 46 -10.52 -1.61 -3.43
C ASP A 46 -9.23 -1.02 -2.92
N LEU A 47 -9.03 -1.10 -1.61
CA LEU A 47 -7.82 -0.57 -1.00
C LEU A 47 -6.59 -1.30 -1.53
N ALA A 48 -6.68 -2.62 -1.65
CA ALA A 48 -5.57 -3.40 -2.19
C ALA A 48 -5.25 -2.97 -3.62
N THR A 49 -6.28 -2.71 -4.42
CA THR A 49 -6.08 -2.25 -5.79
C THR A 49 -5.38 -0.91 -5.82
N GLN A 50 -5.78 0.00 -4.94
CA GLN A 50 -5.17 1.32 -4.90
C GLN A 50 -3.71 1.26 -4.48
N TRP A 51 -3.41 0.44 -3.47
CA TRP A 51 -2.02 0.28 -3.05
C TRP A 51 -1.16 -0.34 -4.13
N THR A 52 -1.72 -1.31 -4.86
CA THR A 52 -1.00 -1.94 -5.95
C THR A 52 -0.70 -0.95 -7.06
N ARG A 53 -1.68 -0.11 -7.40
CA ARG A 53 -1.48 0.90 -8.43
C ARG A 53 -0.42 1.91 -8.02
N LEU A 54 -0.43 2.28 -6.75
CA LEU A 54 0.58 3.22 -6.28
C LEU A 54 1.96 2.60 -6.34
N ALA A 55 2.08 1.34 -5.95
CA ALA A 55 3.37 0.65 -6.03
C ALA A 55 3.85 0.57 -7.47
N ASP A 56 2.95 0.26 -8.40
CA ASP A 56 3.32 0.19 -9.81
C ASP A 56 3.78 1.54 -10.32
N ALA A 57 3.10 2.60 -9.93
CA ALA A 57 3.47 3.95 -10.36
C ALA A 57 4.85 4.32 -9.84
N ILE A 58 5.12 3.99 -8.60
CA ILE A 58 6.42 4.28 -8.00
C ILE A 58 7.52 3.50 -8.72
N GLU A 59 7.28 2.22 -8.95
CA GLU A 59 8.27 1.37 -9.61
C GLU A 59 8.52 1.81 -11.05
N HIS A 60 7.45 2.25 -11.71
CA HIS A 60 7.58 2.76 -13.05
C HIS A 60 8.43 4.01 -13.08
N SER A 61 8.24 4.87 -12.09
CA SER A 61 9.03 6.08 -11.95
C SER A 61 10.51 5.75 -11.74
N ILE A 62 10.80 4.75 -10.92
CA ILE A 62 12.17 4.30 -10.71
C ILE A 62 12.79 3.83 -12.01
N ALA A 63 12.05 3.04 -12.76
CA ALA A 63 12.56 2.47 -14.00
C ALA A 63 12.87 3.54 -15.04
N LYS A 64 12.16 4.65 -14.98
CA LYS A 64 12.38 5.73 -15.93
C LYS A 64 13.51 6.65 -15.54
N SER A 65 13.95 6.63 -14.31
CA SER A 65 15.05 7.51 -13.90
C SER A 65 16.43 6.99 -14.33
#